data_b3622b87908832aaa6fa963302f64620
#
_entry.id   b3622b87908832aaa6fa963302f64620
#
_cell.length_a   1.000
_cell.length_b   1.000
_cell.length_c   1.000
_cell.angle_alpha   90.00
_cell.angle_beta   90.00
_cell.angle_gamma   90.00
#
_symmetry.space_group_name_H-M   'P 1'
#
loop_
_entity.id
_entity.type
_entity.pdbx_description
1 polymer ?
#
loop_
_entity_poly.entity_id
_entity_poly.type
_entity_poly.pdbx_seq_one_letter_code
_entity_poly.pdbx_strand_id
1 'polypeptide(L)'
;MKNGLLYFLLCLAALVSSCDGTNTRYHIGVSQCSDDEWRHKMNKEMQREALFYDGVQVEFRTAKDNNQYQINDINYFIDRKVDLLIVAPNEAAAITPSVEKAIKKGIPVVVVDRKILSDNYTAFVGADNYKIGSDVGHYIVSRLNGKGNIFEVTGLQGSTPAMERHRGLIDALAGIPNIKRVGSVD
;
A
#
# COMPACT_ATOMS: atom_id res chain seq x y z
N MET A 1 46.69 46.72 5.12
CA MET A 1 45.49 46.59 4.26
C MET A 1 45.28 45.17 3.71
N LYS A 2 46.30 44.31 3.53
CA LYS A 2 46.13 42.93 3.01
C LYS A 2 45.43 41.95 3.97
N ASN A 3 45.52 42.11 5.27
CA ASN A 3 44.96 41.20 6.25
C ASN A 3 43.45 41.40 6.47
N GLY A 4 42.92 42.61 6.27
CA GLY A 4 41.50 42.89 6.41
C GLY A 4 40.62 42.20 5.33
N LEU A 5 41.15 42.12 4.09
CA LEU A 5 40.46 41.45 3.00
C LEU A 5 40.41 39.92 3.21
N LEU A 6 41.47 39.35 3.82
CA LEU A 6 41.53 37.91 4.14
C LEU A 6 40.52 37.55 5.23
N TYR A 7 40.36 38.36 6.27
CA TYR A 7 39.35 38.14 7.32
C TYR A 7 37.93 38.33 6.79
N PHE A 8 37.71 39.29 5.89
CA PHE A 8 36.39 39.48 5.25
C PHE A 8 35.99 38.30 4.36
N LEU A 9 36.92 37.74 3.59
CA LEU A 9 36.74 36.55 2.78
C LEU A 9 36.51 35.30 3.64
N LEU A 10 37.18 35.13 4.78
CA LEU A 10 36.95 34.03 5.71
C LEU A 10 35.58 34.13 6.39
N CYS A 11 35.11 35.31 6.77
CA CYS A 11 33.76 35.51 7.31
C CYS A 11 32.66 35.25 6.26
N LEU A 12 32.91 35.64 5.00
CA LEU A 12 31.95 35.38 3.91
C LEU A 12 31.85 33.89 3.58
N ALA A 13 32.98 33.15 3.66
CA ALA A 13 32.98 31.69 3.47
C ALA A 13 32.23 30.94 4.59
N ALA A 14 32.23 31.45 5.82
CA ALA A 14 31.48 30.87 6.93
C ALA A 14 29.96 31.04 6.80
N LEU A 15 29.49 32.07 6.08
CA LEU A 15 28.06 32.33 5.89
C LEU A 15 27.40 31.43 4.82
N VAL A 16 28.19 30.83 3.92
CA VAL A 16 27.62 29.90 2.88
C VAL A 16 27.60 28.44 3.34
N SER A 17 28.09 28.12 4.55
CA SER A 17 28.09 26.78 5.11
C SER A 17 26.78 26.43 5.84
N SER A 18 25.77 27.31 5.82
CA SER A 18 24.40 26.98 6.27
C SER A 18 23.69 26.23 5.15
N CYS A 19 24.13 25.02 4.86
CA CYS A 19 23.30 24.03 4.21
C CYS A 19 22.23 23.66 5.22
N ASP A 20 21.01 24.19 5.05
CA ASP A 20 19.81 23.62 5.65
C ASP A 20 19.68 22.19 5.14
N GLY A 21 20.39 21.27 5.79
CA GLY A 21 20.04 19.86 5.74
C GLY A 21 18.63 19.79 6.31
N THR A 22 17.65 19.45 5.47
CA THR A 22 16.32 19.10 5.95
C THR A 22 16.52 18.11 7.09
N ASN A 23 16.23 18.55 8.33
CA ASN A 23 16.42 17.73 9.50
C ASN A 23 15.32 16.66 9.50
N THR A 24 15.47 15.65 8.63
CA THR A 24 14.54 14.53 8.52
C THR A 24 14.53 13.80 9.85
N ARG A 25 13.43 13.91 10.55
CA ARG A 25 13.22 13.27 11.85
C ARG A 25 12.59 11.90 11.71
N TYR A 26 11.72 11.74 10.70
CA TYR A 26 11.00 10.50 10.42
C TYR A 26 11.11 10.15 8.94
N HIS A 27 11.51 8.92 8.66
CA HIS A 27 11.58 8.37 7.31
C HIS A 27 10.50 7.30 7.13
N ILE A 28 9.54 7.55 6.25
CA ILE A 28 8.43 6.65 5.93
C ILE A 28 8.71 6.00 4.58
N GLY A 29 8.79 4.67 4.55
CA GLY A 29 8.87 3.89 3.32
C GLY A 29 7.46 3.50 2.83
N VAL A 30 7.20 3.62 1.52
CA VAL A 30 5.95 3.18 0.90
C VAL A 30 6.25 2.21 -0.22
N SER A 31 5.78 0.97 -0.09
CA SER A 31 5.92 -0.09 -1.10
C SER A 31 4.57 -0.33 -1.78
N GLN A 32 4.47 0.09 -3.06
CA GLN A 32 3.29 -0.08 -3.89
C GLN A 32 3.39 -1.34 -4.76
N CYS A 33 2.27 -2.06 -4.91
CA CYS A 33 2.21 -3.26 -5.74
C CYS A 33 2.28 -2.95 -7.24
N SER A 34 1.60 -1.90 -7.71
CA SER A 34 1.42 -1.57 -9.13
C SER A 34 1.77 -0.11 -9.42
N ASP A 35 1.83 0.23 -10.69
CA ASP A 35 2.20 1.55 -11.23
C ASP A 35 1.03 2.12 -12.04
N ASP A 36 -0.16 2.15 -11.43
CA ASP A 36 -1.39 2.63 -12.04
C ASP A 36 -1.79 4.03 -11.52
N GLU A 37 -2.75 4.66 -12.19
CA GLU A 37 -3.24 6.01 -11.84
C GLU A 37 -3.81 6.09 -10.42
N TRP A 38 -4.42 5.00 -9.93
CA TRP A 38 -4.94 4.97 -8.56
C TRP A 38 -3.81 5.02 -7.53
N ARG A 39 -2.72 4.27 -7.79
CA ARG A 39 -1.51 4.30 -6.94
C ARG A 39 -0.80 5.65 -7.00
N HIS A 40 -0.72 6.24 -8.19
CA HIS A 40 -0.16 7.59 -8.36
C HIS A 40 -0.98 8.63 -7.57
N LYS A 41 -2.32 8.54 -7.61
CA LYS A 41 -3.18 9.42 -6.82
C LYS A 41 -2.94 9.25 -5.33
N MET A 42 -2.90 8.01 -4.84
CA MET A 42 -2.63 7.72 -3.42
C MET A 42 -1.27 8.27 -2.98
N ASN A 43 -0.22 8.08 -3.78
CA ASN A 43 1.11 8.61 -3.49
C ASN A 43 1.12 10.15 -3.41
N LYS A 44 0.42 10.82 -4.34
CA LYS A 44 0.28 12.29 -4.30
C LYS A 44 -0.41 12.78 -3.04
N GLU A 45 -1.47 12.09 -2.60
CA GLU A 45 -2.16 12.46 -1.36
C GLU A 45 -1.27 12.24 -0.13
N MET A 46 -0.53 11.14 -0.05
CA MET A 46 0.44 10.91 1.02
C MET A 46 1.54 11.97 1.03
N GLN A 47 2.08 12.33 -0.14
CA GLN A 47 3.08 13.40 -0.26
C GLN A 47 2.52 14.75 0.21
N ARG A 48 1.30 15.08 -0.22
CA ARG A 48 0.64 16.33 0.17
C ARG A 48 0.42 16.38 1.68
N GLU A 49 -0.04 15.29 2.27
CA GLU A 49 -0.25 15.23 3.72
C GLU A 49 1.06 15.39 4.48
N ALA A 50 2.14 14.77 4.01
CA ALA A 50 3.45 14.87 4.65
C ALA A 50 4.00 16.31 4.72
N LEU A 51 3.58 17.20 3.82
CA LEU A 51 3.99 18.62 3.84
C LEU A 51 3.48 19.39 5.07
N PHE A 52 2.48 18.88 5.78
CA PHE A 52 1.97 19.49 7.01
C PHE A 52 2.76 19.11 8.26
N TYR A 53 3.76 18.23 8.12
CA TYR A 53 4.54 17.70 9.25
C TYR A 53 6.03 17.92 9.04
N ASP A 54 6.62 18.80 9.86
CA ASP A 54 8.05 19.08 9.80
C ASP A 54 8.89 17.83 10.09
N GLY A 55 9.91 17.61 9.27
CA GLY A 55 10.86 16.51 9.43
C GLY A 55 10.34 15.14 8.97
N VAL A 56 9.17 15.05 8.32
CA VAL A 56 8.68 13.82 7.69
C VAL A 56 9.16 13.73 6.26
N GLN A 57 9.85 12.64 5.93
CA GLN A 57 10.22 12.27 4.57
C GLN A 57 9.48 10.99 4.17
N VAL A 58 8.84 10.99 2.99
CA VAL A 58 8.18 9.82 2.43
C VAL A 58 8.90 9.38 1.16
N GLU A 59 9.36 8.13 1.14
CA GLU A 59 10.00 7.51 -0.01
C GLU A 59 9.10 6.43 -0.61
N PHE A 60 8.88 6.49 -1.92
CA PHE A 60 8.00 5.57 -2.65
C PHE A 60 8.81 4.61 -3.51
N ARG A 61 8.44 3.34 -3.49
CA ARG A 61 8.93 2.30 -4.40
C ARG A 61 7.74 1.54 -4.98
N THR A 62 7.85 1.17 -6.25
CA THR A 62 6.75 0.56 -7.01
C THR A 62 7.21 -0.75 -7.62
N ALA A 63 6.51 -1.82 -7.31
CA ALA A 63 6.85 -3.19 -7.72
C ALA A 63 6.38 -3.56 -9.13
N LYS A 64 5.50 -2.76 -9.76
CA LYS A 64 4.99 -2.98 -11.13
C LYS A 64 4.42 -4.39 -11.31
N ASP A 65 3.53 -4.79 -10.40
CA ASP A 65 2.85 -6.08 -10.36
C ASP A 65 3.80 -7.31 -10.24
N ASN A 66 5.02 -7.09 -9.72
CA ASN A 66 6.01 -8.15 -9.55
C ASN A 66 6.30 -8.39 -8.06
N ASN A 67 5.99 -9.60 -7.58
CA ASN A 67 6.19 -9.97 -6.17
C ASN A 67 7.66 -9.86 -5.75
N GLN A 68 8.61 -10.29 -6.60
CA GLN A 68 10.02 -10.24 -6.25
C GLN A 68 10.53 -8.81 -6.13
N TYR A 69 10.06 -7.91 -6.98
CA TYR A 69 10.39 -6.48 -6.87
C TYR A 69 9.85 -5.91 -5.56
N GLN A 70 8.60 -6.26 -5.19
CA GLN A 70 8.04 -5.80 -3.92
C GLN A 70 8.79 -6.33 -2.71
N ILE A 71 9.18 -7.60 -2.72
CA ILE A 71 10.03 -8.19 -1.67
C ILE A 71 11.35 -7.43 -1.54
N ASN A 72 11.99 -7.09 -2.67
CA ASN A 72 13.22 -6.32 -2.68
C ASN A 72 13.02 -4.89 -2.14
N ASP A 73 11.90 -4.25 -2.49
CA ASP A 73 11.55 -2.92 -1.99
C ASP A 73 11.32 -2.90 -0.48
N ILE A 74 10.59 -3.90 0.04
CA ILE A 74 10.39 -4.04 1.49
C ILE A 74 11.73 -4.28 2.21
N ASN A 75 12.58 -5.18 1.67
CA ASN A 75 13.90 -5.41 2.24
C ASN A 75 14.78 -4.15 2.22
N TYR A 76 14.75 -3.38 1.15
CA TYR A 76 15.44 -2.10 1.05
C TYR A 76 15.04 -1.14 2.19
N PHE A 77 13.73 -1.03 2.50
CA PHE A 77 13.26 -0.19 3.60
C PHE A 77 13.66 -0.76 4.98
N ILE A 78 13.65 -2.10 5.13
CA ILE A 78 14.13 -2.77 6.35
C ILE A 78 15.60 -2.43 6.60
N ASP A 79 16.44 -2.53 5.57
CA ASP A 79 17.89 -2.28 5.68
C ASP A 79 18.18 -0.80 5.99
N ARG A 80 17.34 0.10 5.51
CA ARG A 80 17.40 1.53 5.83
C ARG A 80 16.80 1.91 7.17
N LYS A 81 16.20 0.95 7.87
CA LYS A 81 15.58 1.14 9.19
C LYS A 81 14.59 2.31 9.19
N VAL A 82 13.67 2.32 8.22
CA VAL A 82 12.61 3.34 8.17
C VAL A 82 11.79 3.33 9.46
N ASP A 83 11.29 4.49 9.86
CA ASP A 83 10.49 4.63 11.09
C ASP A 83 9.08 4.09 10.96
N LEU A 84 8.57 4.01 9.73
CA LEU A 84 7.28 3.43 9.37
C LEU A 84 7.36 2.84 7.96
N LEU A 85 6.77 1.68 7.75
CA LEU A 85 6.59 1.08 6.44
C LEU A 85 5.09 1.01 6.09
N ILE A 86 4.71 1.56 4.95
CA ILE A 86 3.37 1.44 4.38
C ILE A 86 3.45 0.47 3.21
N VAL A 87 2.61 -0.57 3.20
CA VAL A 87 2.64 -1.62 2.18
C VAL A 87 1.26 -1.80 1.57
N ALA A 88 1.17 -1.68 0.24
CA ALA A 88 0.03 -2.16 -0.54
C ALA A 88 0.43 -3.50 -1.20
N PRO A 89 0.10 -4.66 -0.64
CA PRO A 89 0.61 -5.94 -1.12
C PRO A 89 0.14 -6.28 -2.54
N ASN A 90 1.01 -6.85 -3.37
CA ASN A 90 0.61 -7.39 -4.66
C ASN A 90 -0.20 -8.70 -4.46
N GLU A 91 0.48 -9.76 -4.07
CA GLU A 91 -0.16 -11.02 -3.69
C GLU A 91 0.09 -11.30 -2.20
N ALA A 92 -0.98 -11.60 -1.49
CA ALA A 92 -0.92 -11.74 -0.04
C ALA A 92 0.09 -12.81 0.41
N ALA A 93 0.07 -13.99 -0.22
CA ALA A 93 0.96 -15.10 0.16
C ALA A 93 2.45 -14.76 -0.05
N ALA A 94 2.78 -14.10 -1.15
CA ALA A 94 4.16 -13.75 -1.48
C ALA A 94 4.74 -12.67 -0.58
N ILE A 95 3.90 -11.70 -0.17
CA ILE A 95 4.36 -10.50 0.53
C ILE A 95 4.32 -10.63 2.05
N THR A 96 3.45 -11.48 2.59
CA THR A 96 3.32 -11.72 4.04
C THR A 96 4.67 -11.94 4.75
N PRO A 97 5.58 -12.83 4.27
CA PRO A 97 6.84 -13.08 4.98
C PRO A 97 7.74 -11.83 5.10
N SER A 98 7.72 -10.95 4.07
CA SER A 98 8.52 -9.73 4.07
C SER A 98 7.97 -8.69 5.04
N VAL A 99 6.65 -8.57 5.15
CA VAL A 99 5.99 -7.70 6.14
C VAL A 99 6.29 -8.19 7.56
N GLU A 100 6.15 -9.48 7.81
CA GLU A 100 6.48 -10.06 9.12
C GLU A 100 7.95 -9.88 9.50
N LYS A 101 8.86 -9.93 8.51
CA LYS A 101 10.27 -9.61 8.71
C LYS A 101 10.48 -8.16 9.15
N ALA A 102 9.77 -7.20 8.54
CA ALA A 102 9.84 -5.79 8.93
C ALA A 102 9.40 -5.61 10.39
N ILE A 103 8.26 -6.21 10.77
CA ILE A 103 7.75 -6.14 12.14
C ILE A 103 8.71 -6.79 13.15
N LYS A 104 9.29 -7.96 12.84
CA LYS A 104 10.31 -8.61 13.66
C LYS A 104 11.56 -7.75 13.85
N LYS A 105 11.83 -6.82 12.93
CA LYS A 105 12.91 -5.83 13.03
C LYS A 105 12.53 -4.57 13.80
N GLY A 106 11.31 -4.51 14.33
CA GLY A 106 10.80 -3.39 15.11
C GLY A 106 10.23 -2.24 14.27
N ILE A 107 10.07 -2.42 12.96
CA ILE A 107 9.48 -1.41 12.09
C ILE A 107 7.95 -1.56 12.13
N PRO A 108 7.20 -0.54 12.56
CA PRO A 108 5.75 -0.54 12.47
C PRO A 108 5.31 -0.60 11.01
N VAL A 109 4.28 -1.41 10.71
CA VAL A 109 3.78 -1.56 9.34
C VAL A 109 2.30 -1.23 9.26
N VAL A 110 1.95 -0.31 8.34
CA VAL A 110 0.58 -0.06 7.92
C VAL A 110 0.32 -0.76 6.60
N VAL A 111 -0.64 -1.67 6.59
CA VAL A 111 -1.07 -2.36 5.38
C VAL A 111 -2.23 -1.59 4.77
N VAL A 112 -2.20 -1.32 3.46
CA VAL A 112 -3.20 -0.49 2.80
C VAL A 112 -3.85 -1.21 1.61
N ASP A 113 -5.16 -0.94 1.37
CA ASP A 113 -5.97 -1.46 0.28
C ASP A 113 -6.14 -2.99 0.28
N ARG A 114 -5.04 -3.72 0.16
CA ARG A 114 -4.98 -5.19 0.17
C ARG A 114 -4.37 -5.66 1.47
N LYS A 115 -4.87 -6.79 2.03
CA LYS A 115 -4.33 -7.41 3.25
C LYS A 115 -3.21 -8.39 2.91
N ILE A 116 -2.45 -8.77 3.94
CA ILE A 116 -1.58 -9.94 3.97
C ILE A 116 -2.32 -11.14 4.58
N LEU A 117 -1.71 -12.33 4.58
CA LEU A 117 -2.28 -13.55 5.20
C LEU A 117 -1.99 -13.65 6.71
N SER A 118 -1.75 -12.55 7.37
CA SER A 118 -1.44 -12.48 8.80
C SER A 118 -2.11 -11.24 9.36
N ASP A 119 -2.50 -11.29 10.63
CA ASP A 119 -2.99 -10.12 11.37
C ASP A 119 -1.86 -9.38 12.09
N ASN A 120 -0.61 -9.80 11.88
CA ASN A 120 0.56 -9.18 12.47
C ASN A 120 1.01 -7.95 11.67
N TYR A 121 0.34 -6.84 11.89
CA TYR A 121 0.66 -5.49 11.38
C TYR A 121 0.17 -4.45 12.37
N THR A 122 0.67 -3.22 12.28
CA THR A 122 0.31 -2.13 13.19
C THR A 122 -1.11 -1.63 12.94
N ALA A 123 -1.48 -1.46 11.66
CA ALA A 123 -2.81 -1.02 11.25
C ALA A 123 -3.13 -1.48 9.83
N PHE A 124 -4.43 -1.57 9.52
CA PHE A 124 -4.94 -1.77 8.16
C PHE A 124 -5.84 -0.60 7.77
N VAL A 125 -5.64 -0.09 6.56
CA VAL A 125 -6.49 0.94 5.95
C VAL A 125 -7.00 0.42 4.62
N GLY A 126 -8.30 0.12 4.54
CA GLY A 126 -8.90 -0.44 3.33
C GLY A 126 -10.38 -0.69 3.49
N ALA A 127 -11.01 -1.24 2.44
CA ALA A 127 -12.42 -1.56 2.41
C ALA A 127 -12.70 -2.95 3.01
N ASP A 128 -13.91 -3.15 3.49
CA ASP A 128 -14.45 -4.48 3.79
C ASP A 128 -14.88 -5.16 2.48
N ASN A 129 -13.93 -5.87 1.88
CA ASN A 129 -14.15 -6.51 0.58
C ASN A 129 -15.12 -7.69 0.64
N TYR A 130 -15.19 -8.38 1.78
CA TYR A 130 -16.19 -9.42 1.97
C TYR A 130 -17.61 -8.83 1.93
N LYS A 131 -17.82 -7.73 2.66
CA LYS A 131 -19.11 -7.03 2.65
C LYS A 131 -19.48 -6.52 1.25
N ILE A 132 -18.52 -5.97 0.51
CA ILE A 132 -18.74 -5.56 -0.89
C ILE A 132 -19.22 -6.73 -1.73
N GLY A 133 -18.58 -7.89 -1.65
CA GLY A 133 -19.00 -9.09 -2.38
C GLY A 133 -20.38 -9.57 -1.99
N SER A 134 -20.69 -9.59 -0.69
CA SER A 134 -22.01 -9.95 -0.15
C SER A 134 -23.10 -8.99 -0.62
N ASP A 135 -22.88 -7.68 -0.55
CA ASP A 135 -23.84 -6.66 -1.00
C ASP A 135 -24.14 -6.81 -2.51
N VAL A 136 -23.10 -7.06 -3.33
CA VAL A 136 -23.26 -7.36 -4.76
C VAL A 136 -24.09 -8.62 -4.98
N GLY A 137 -23.85 -9.68 -4.22
CA GLY A 137 -24.63 -10.91 -4.29
C GLY A 137 -26.11 -10.68 -3.99
N HIS A 138 -26.44 -9.99 -2.91
CA HIS A 138 -27.81 -9.63 -2.55
C HIS A 138 -28.48 -8.75 -3.62
N TYR A 139 -27.73 -7.80 -4.18
CA TYR A 139 -28.22 -6.97 -5.29
C TYR A 139 -28.58 -7.82 -6.52
N ILE A 140 -27.71 -8.76 -6.89
CA ILE A 140 -27.95 -9.69 -8.00
C ILE A 140 -29.21 -10.52 -7.76
N VAL A 141 -29.36 -11.09 -6.56
CA VAL A 141 -30.59 -11.87 -6.20
C VAL A 141 -31.84 -11.03 -6.41
N SER A 142 -31.83 -9.80 -5.91
CA SER A 142 -32.96 -8.87 -6.06
C SER A 142 -33.24 -8.53 -7.52
N ARG A 143 -32.22 -8.21 -8.31
CA ARG A 143 -32.36 -7.78 -9.72
C ARG A 143 -32.82 -8.92 -10.64
N LEU A 144 -32.39 -10.13 -10.35
CA LEU A 144 -32.77 -11.34 -11.12
C LEU A 144 -34.02 -12.03 -10.56
N ASN A 145 -34.70 -11.48 -9.54
CA ASN A 145 -35.82 -12.12 -8.87
C ASN A 145 -35.50 -13.55 -8.45
N GLY A 146 -34.29 -13.81 -7.98
CA GLY A 146 -33.85 -15.12 -7.49
C GLY A 146 -33.58 -16.18 -8.57
N LYS A 147 -33.55 -15.84 -9.87
CA LYS A 147 -33.34 -16.81 -10.96
C LYS A 147 -32.57 -16.21 -12.12
N GLY A 148 -31.46 -16.85 -12.52
CA GLY A 148 -30.67 -16.42 -13.68
C GLY A 148 -29.27 -17.00 -13.71
N ASN A 149 -28.49 -16.57 -14.68
CA ASN A 149 -27.08 -16.90 -14.83
C ASN A 149 -26.24 -15.66 -14.61
N ILE A 150 -25.12 -15.85 -13.94
CA ILE A 150 -24.08 -14.79 -13.74
C ILE A 150 -22.75 -15.28 -14.25
N PHE A 151 -21.94 -14.36 -14.72
CA PHE A 151 -20.54 -14.58 -15.04
C PHE A 151 -19.72 -13.63 -14.18
N GLU A 152 -18.65 -14.11 -13.56
CA GLU A 152 -17.85 -13.35 -12.60
C GLU A 152 -16.53 -12.90 -13.24
N VAL A 153 -16.21 -11.60 -13.13
CA VAL A 153 -14.86 -11.10 -13.37
C VAL A 153 -14.20 -10.93 -12.00
N THR A 154 -13.26 -11.82 -11.68
CA THR A 154 -12.71 -11.95 -10.32
C THR A 154 -11.62 -10.93 -10.01
N GLY A 155 -10.88 -10.47 -11.03
CA GLY A 155 -9.68 -9.65 -10.88
C GLY A 155 -8.47 -10.47 -10.41
N LEU A 156 -7.39 -9.79 -10.01
CA LEU A 156 -6.11 -10.43 -9.68
C LEU A 156 -6.26 -11.52 -8.62
N GLN A 157 -6.08 -12.76 -9.05
CA GLN A 157 -6.07 -13.94 -8.17
C GLN A 157 -4.89 -13.83 -7.17
N GLY A 158 -5.09 -14.23 -5.94
CA GLY A 158 -4.09 -14.06 -4.88
C GLY A 158 -4.09 -12.71 -4.18
N SER A 159 -4.82 -11.70 -4.70
CA SER A 159 -5.09 -10.48 -3.94
C SER A 159 -6.26 -10.69 -2.97
N THR A 160 -6.14 -10.16 -1.74
CA THR A 160 -7.20 -10.31 -0.74
C THR A 160 -8.53 -9.67 -1.15
N PRO A 161 -8.59 -8.53 -1.85
CA PRO A 161 -9.86 -7.99 -2.34
C PRO A 161 -10.59 -8.94 -3.28
N ALA A 162 -9.90 -9.59 -4.22
CA ALA A 162 -10.52 -10.55 -5.12
C ALA A 162 -11.08 -11.76 -4.37
N MET A 163 -10.26 -12.35 -3.49
CA MET A 163 -10.67 -13.51 -2.67
C MET A 163 -11.84 -13.19 -1.75
N GLU A 164 -11.81 -12.05 -1.06
CA GLU A 164 -12.84 -11.65 -0.10
C GLU A 164 -14.16 -11.32 -0.81
N ARG A 165 -14.12 -10.57 -1.95
CA ARG A 165 -15.32 -10.26 -2.76
C ARG A 165 -15.94 -11.52 -3.33
N HIS A 166 -15.12 -12.44 -3.86
CA HIS A 166 -15.59 -13.72 -4.34
C HIS A 166 -16.31 -14.49 -3.22
N ARG A 167 -15.69 -14.64 -2.05
CA ARG A 167 -16.29 -15.32 -0.90
C ARG A 167 -17.61 -14.69 -0.50
N GLY A 168 -17.66 -13.36 -0.36
CA GLY A 168 -18.89 -12.63 -0.01
C GLY A 168 -20.01 -12.85 -1.04
N LEU A 169 -19.68 -12.85 -2.34
CA LEU A 169 -20.62 -13.14 -3.42
C LEU A 169 -21.18 -14.57 -3.31
N ILE A 170 -20.31 -15.57 -3.16
CA ILE A 170 -20.72 -16.97 -3.07
C ILE A 170 -21.60 -17.21 -1.84
N ASP A 171 -21.22 -16.64 -0.69
CA ASP A 171 -22.01 -16.78 0.55
C ASP A 171 -23.39 -16.13 0.43
N ALA A 172 -23.51 -14.98 -0.24
CA ALA A 172 -24.78 -14.32 -0.50
C ALA A 172 -25.69 -15.10 -1.49
N LEU A 173 -25.10 -15.88 -2.38
CA LEU A 173 -25.83 -16.75 -3.31
C LEU A 173 -26.12 -18.13 -2.72
N ALA A 174 -25.52 -18.50 -1.59
CA ALA A 174 -25.80 -19.76 -0.92
C ALA A 174 -27.28 -19.83 -0.54
N GLY A 175 -27.96 -20.91 -0.93
CA GLY A 175 -29.41 -21.06 -0.71
C GLY A 175 -30.29 -20.43 -1.79
N ILE A 176 -29.76 -19.89 -2.87
CA ILE A 176 -30.49 -19.39 -4.04
C ILE A 176 -30.19 -20.28 -5.27
N PRO A 177 -30.70 -21.51 -5.32
CA PRO A 177 -30.26 -22.52 -6.29
C PRO A 177 -30.58 -22.19 -7.75
N ASN A 178 -31.50 -21.25 -7.97
CA ASN A 178 -31.89 -20.84 -9.31
C ASN A 178 -31.00 -19.71 -9.89
N ILE A 179 -30.05 -19.19 -9.14
CA ILE A 179 -28.99 -18.34 -9.67
C ILE A 179 -27.74 -19.21 -9.83
N LYS A 180 -27.24 -19.29 -11.07
CA LYS A 180 -26.06 -20.11 -11.40
C LYS A 180 -24.90 -19.25 -11.85
N ARG A 181 -23.74 -19.43 -11.23
CA ARG A 181 -22.50 -18.92 -11.76
C ARG A 181 -22.01 -19.83 -12.88
N VAL A 182 -22.11 -19.37 -14.12
CA VAL A 182 -21.81 -20.17 -15.33
C VAL A 182 -20.35 -20.11 -15.74
N GLY A 183 -19.55 -19.22 -15.13
CA GLY A 183 -18.11 -19.12 -15.36
C GLY A 183 -17.50 -17.93 -14.64
N SER A 184 -16.17 -17.88 -14.71
CA SER A 184 -15.39 -16.74 -14.22
C SER A 184 -14.13 -16.51 -15.05
N VAL A 185 -13.60 -15.29 -15.01
CA VAL A 185 -12.32 -14.86 -15.60
C VAL A 185 -11.67 -13.82 -14.67
N ASP A 186 -10.36 -13.70 -14.71
CA ASP A 186 -9.52 -12.68 -14.09
C ASP A 186 -8.99 -11.67 -15.11
#